data_5baaf8c1252d532ec62aab4cf605574e
#
_entry.id   5baaf8c1252d532ec62aab4cf605574e
#
_cell.length_a   1.000
_cell.length_b   1.000
_cell.length_c   1.000
_cell.angle_alpha   90.00
_cell.angle_beta   90.00
_cell.angle_gamma   90.00
#
_symmetry.space_group_name_H-M   'P 1'
#
loop_
_entity.id
_entity.type
_entity.pdbx_description
1 polymer ?
#
loop_
_entity_poly.entity_id
_entity_poly.type
_entity_poly.pdbx_seq_one_letter_code
_entity_poly.pdbx_strand_id
1 'polypeptide(L)'
;MMVSHSPVPQLLMLVFASVLLCACGLVTSTNRAVFVLFDASGTYAKSVPAAARSANLLVSRLQPGDWIGVGQISSCSFSEKEIILQQQLPETPTLANQTQRQVFDKLAAYAGQVKPTKFTDIHGALAQAAFELQQRPEPAHYIVIFSDMIEDLAPRCDTSAIELDLAGITVVASNVIKSDPADPGAYFAMLKDWERVVTEAGGQWRLTSSPDQLPAIVTAQ
;
A
#
# COMPACT_ATOMS: atom_id res chain seq x y z
N MET A 1 -12.26 -65.87 -43.30
CA MET A 1 -12.63 -65.29 -42.00
C MET A 1 -11.79 -64.03 -41.84
N MET A 2 -12.36 -62.87 -42.19
CA MET A 2 -11.67 -61.54 -42.06
C MET A 2 -12.02 -60.94 -40.72
N VAL A 3 -11.02 -60.67 -39.91
CA VAL A 3 -11.20 -59.97 -38.62
C VAL A 3 -11.06 -58.45 -38.86
N SER A 4 -12.18 -57.75 -38.70
CA SER A 4 -12.25 -56.28 -38.77
C SER A 4 -11.67 -55.69 -37.49
N HIS A 5 -10.58 -54.94 -37.59
CA HIS A 5 -10.02 -54.15 -36.51
C HIS A 5 -10.64 -52.75 -36.54
N SER A 6 -11.41 -52.39 -35.54
CA SER A 6 -12.02 -51.07 -35.40
C SER A 6 -10.99 -50.05 -34.89
N PRO A 7 -10.88 -48.84 -35.48
CA PRO A 7 -9.86 -47.80 -35.11
C PRO A 7 -10.29 -46.93 -33.90
N VAL A 8 -11.28 -47.31 -33.13
CA VAL A 8 -11.88 -46.45 -32.10
C VAL A 8 -11.01 -46.17 -30.85
N PRO A 9 -10.10 -47.09 -30.41
CA PRO A 9 -9.37 -46.81 -29.15
C PRO A 9 -8.21 -45.80 -29.28
N GLN A 10 -7.64 -45.60 -30.47
CA GLN A 10 -6.52 -44.69 -30.64
C GLN A 10 -6.90 -43.21 -30.70
N LEU A 11 -8.11 -42.89 -31.18
CA LEU A 11 -8.62 -41.51 -31.25
C LEU A 11 -9.02 -41.02 -29.84
N LEU A 12 -9.55 -41.92 -28.99
CA LEU A 12 -9.94 -41.58 -27.61
C LEU A 12 -8.74 -41.29 -26.71
N MET A 13 -7.60 -41.94 -26.96
CA MET A 13 -6.37 -41.78 -26.19
C MET A 13 -5.65 -40.44 -26.50
N LEU A 14 -5.75 -39.96 -27.76
CA LEU A 14 -5.20 -38.66 -28.16
C LEU A 14 -5.99 -37.47 -27.63
N VAL A 15 -7.32 -37.60 -27.49
CA VAL A 15 -8.17 -36.55 -26.89
C VAL A 15 -7.94 -36.42 -25.38
N PHE A 16 -7.70 -37.54 -24.68
CA PHE A 16 -7.40 -37.51 -23.25
C PHE A 16 -6.00 -36.91 -22.95
N ALA A 17 -5.01 -37.10 -23.81
CA ALA A 17 -3.67 -36.53 -23.67
C ALA A 17 -3.67 -35.01 -23.89
N SER A 18 -4.53 -34.48 -24.75
CA SER A 18 -4.61 -33.04 -25.02
C SER A 18 -5.30 -32.23 -23.91
N VAL A 19 -6.19 -32.86 -23.11
CA VAL A 19 -6.87 -32.20 -21.97
C VAL A 19 -5.94 -32.08 -20.75
N LEU A 20 -4.95 -32.95 -20.60
CA LEU A 20 -3.99 -32.90 -19.50
C LEU A 20 -2.91 -31.82 -19.66
N LEU A 21 -2.70 -31.29 -20.86
CA LEU A 21 -1.71 -30.24 -21.12
C LEU A 21 -2.23 -28.81 -20.88
N CYS A 22 -3.53 -28.59 -20.68
CA CYS A 22 -4.12 -27.29 -20.36
C CYS A 22 -4.24 -26.99 -18.85
N ALA A 23 -3.76 -27.87 -17.98
CA ALA A 23 -3.70 -27.63 -16.54
C ALA A 23 -2.36 -26.99 -16.09
N CYS A 24 -1.76 -26.13 -16.90
CA CYS A 24 -0.88 -25.10 -16.37
C CYS A 24 -1.78 -24.13 -15.61
N GLY A 25 -2.00 -24.41 -14.32
CA GLY A 25 -2.66 -23.48 -13.41
C GLY A 25 -1.97 -22.14 -13.54
N LEU A 26 -2.71 -21.12 -13.95
CA LEU A 26 -2.31 -19.73 -13.78
C LEU A 26 -2.04 -19.59 -12.29
N VAL A 27 -0.77 -19.65 -11.88
CA VAL A 27 -0.37 -19.23 -10.54
C VAL A 27 -0.65 -17.72 -10.53
N THR A 28 -1.84 -17.35 -10.07
CA THR A 28 -2.14 -15.95 -9.83
C THR A 28 -1.20 -15.49 -8.72
N SER A 29 -0.32 -14.56 -9.04
CA SER A 29 0.51 -13.91 -8.02
C SER A 29 -0.41 -13.33 -6.96
N THR A 30 -0.13 -13.61 -5.70
CA THR A 30 -0.82 -13.02 -4.54
C THR A 30 -0.01 -11.86 -3.96
N ASN A 31 1.02 -11.40 -4.69
CA ASN A 31 1.92 -10.36 -4.27
C ASN A 31 1.21 -9.01 -4.16
N ARG A 32 1.73 -8.13 -3.35
CA ARG A 32 1.18 -6.82 -3.02
C ARG A 32 2.20 -5.75 -3.25
N ALA A 33 1.71 -4.58 -3.63
CA ALA A 33 2.46 -3.35 -3.56
C ALA A 33 1.86 -2.49 -2.43
N VAL A 34 2.69 -2.10 -1.47
CA VAL A 34 2.30 -1.30 -0.32
C VAL A 34 3.08 -0.01 -0.31
N PHE A 35 2.40 1.13 -0.24
CA PHE A 35 3.03 2.42 -0.05
C PHE A 35 2.68 2.97 1.33
N VAL A 36 3.69 3.24 2.16
CA VAL A 36 3.53 3.80 3.52
C VAL A 36 3.82 5.29 3.50
N LEU A 37 2.91 6.10 4.02
CA LEU A 37 3.04 7.54 4.16
C LEU A 37 3.15 7.93 5.63
N PHE A 38 4.20 8.70 5.97
CA PHE A 38 4.38 9.28 7.29
C PHE A 38 4.16 10.78 7.26
N ASP A 39 3.27 11.26 8.09
CA ASP A 39 3.04 12.69 8.26
C ASP A 39 4.21 13.33 9.02
N ALA A 40 4.92 14.24 8.35
CA ALA A 40 6.00 15.02 8.93
C ALA A 40 5.54 16.40 9.43
N SER A 41 4.23 16.68 9.51
CA SER A 41 3.71 17.95 10.05
C SER A 41 4.14 18.20 11.50
N GLY A 42 4.15 19.47 11.91
CA GLY A 42 4.54 19.85 13.26
C GLY A 42 3.70 19.20 14.36
N THR A 43 2.44 18.88 14.07
CA THR A 43 1.52 18.20 15.01
C THR A 43 1.82 16.70 15.12
N TYR A 44 2.17 16.05 14.00
CA TYR A 44 2.32 14.59 13.95
C TYR A 44 3.78 14.11 14.03
N ALA A 45 4.78 14.92 13.70
CA ALA A 45 6.19 14.51 13.62
C ALA A 45 6.72 13.78 14.86
N LYS A 46 6.24 14.14 16.06
CA LYS A 46 6.59 13.45 17.33
C LYS A 46 6.08 12.01 17.38
N SER A 47 5.07 11.66 16.61
CA SER A 47 4.46 10.32 16.54
C SER A 47 5.14 9.42 15.51
N VAL A 48 5.97 9.97 14.62
CA VAL A 48 6.66 9.22 13.56
C VAL A 48 7.48 8.04 14.08
N PRO A 49 8.20 8.12 15.21
CA PRO A 49 8.90 6.94 15.76
C PRO A 49 7.96 5.80 16.16
N ALA A 50 6.76 6.10 16.65
CA ALA A 50 5.75 5.08 16.95
C ALA A 50 5.12 4.51 15.66
N ALA A 51 4.82 5.37 14.70
CA ALA A 51 4.32 4.99 13.37
C ALA A 51 5.31 4.09 12.63
N ALA A 52 6.61 4.41 12.68
CA ALA A 52 7.67 3.58 12.08
C ALA A 52 7.75 2.17 12.70
N ARG A 53 7.53 2.04 14.02
CA ARG A 53 7.42 0.71 14.66
C ARG A 53 6.21 -0.08 14.13
N SER A 54 5.08 0.58 13.93
CA SER A 54 3.88 -0.03 13.35
C SER A 54 4.09 -0.45 11.89
N ALA A 55 4.77 0.40 11.11
CA ALA A 55 5.16 0.07 9.75
C ALA A 55 6.14 -1.12 9.70
N ASN A 56 7.07 -1.25 10.66
CA ASN A 56 7.95 -2.42 10.76
C ASN A 56 7.18 -3.71 11.00
N LEU A 57 6.09 -3.70 11.80
CA LEU A 57 5.20 -4.86 11.95
C LEU A 57 4.56 -5.24 10.62
N LEU A 58 4.10 -4.25 9.83
CA LEU A 58 3.57 -4.50 8.50
C LEU A 58 4.64 -5.09 7.58
N VAL A 59 5.82 -4.47 7.48
CA VAL A 59 6.92 -4.94 6.63
C VAL A 59 7.35 -6.36 6.99
N SER A 60 7.34 -6.74 8.29
CA SER A 60 7.66 -8.10 8.73
C SER A 60 6.69 -9.18 8.25
N ARG A 61 5.52 -8.80 7.75
CA ARG A 61 4.47 -9.70 7.21
C ARG A 61 4.40 -9.72 5.69
N LEU A 62 5.14 -8.84 5.02
CA LEU A 62 5.27 -8.89 3.57
C LEU A 62 5.96 -10.19 3.16
N GLN A 63 5.56 -10.71 2.01
CA GLN A 63 6.05 -11.98 1.48
C GLN A 63 7.14 -11.74 0.42
N PRO A 64 7.95 -12.77 0.10
CA PRO A 64 8.77 -12.72 -1.09
C PRO A 64 7.95 -12.31 -2.32
N GLY A 65 8.48 -11.40 -3.13
CA GLY A 65 7.79 -10.86 -4.29
C GLY A 65 6.87 -9.66 -4.01
N ASP A 66 6.61 -9.30 -2.73
CA ASP A 66 5.88 -8.06 -2.40
C ASP A 66 6.77 -6.82 -2.64
N TRP A 67 6.16 -5.67 -2.89
CA TRP A 67 6.84 -4.40 -3.02
C TRP A 67 6.47 -3.43 -1.89
N ILE A 68 7.42 -2.61 -1.47
CA ILE A 68 7.23 -1.58 -0.46
C ILE A 68 7.79 -0.25 -0.94
N GLY A 69 6.96 0.80 -0.92
CA GLY A 69 7.34 2.21 -1.00
C GLY A 69 7.12 2.89 0.34
N VAL A 70 7.92 3.90 0.62
CA VAL A 70 7.74 4.76 1.80
C VAL A 70 7.97 6.19 1.39
N GLY A 71 7.06 7.07 1.78
CA GLY A 71 7.14 8.49 1.57
C GLY A 71 6.75 9.28 2.80
N GLN A 72 6.96 10.58 2.75
CA GLN A 72 6.49 11.50 3.79
C GLN A 72 5.44 12.46 3.25
N ILE A 73 4.55 12.88 4.13
CA ILE A 73 3.63 13.98 3.88
C ILE A 73 4.31 15.25 4.36
N SER A 74 4.43 16.22 3.47
CA SER A 74 5.11 17.48 3.71
C SER A 74 4.28 18.67 3.23
N SER A 75 4.90 19.82 3.03
CA SER A 75 4.22 21.02 2.58
C SER A 75 3.77 20.99 1.11
N CYS A 76 4.40 20.16 0.26
CA CYS A 76 4.05 19.89 -1.13
C CYS A 76 4.48 18.45 -1.44
N SER A 77 3.55 17.52 -1.29
CA SER A 77 3.88 16.10 -1.21
C SER A 77 3.88 15.38 -2.57
N PHE A 78 3.31 15.95 -3.62
CA PHE A 78 3.38 15.38 -4.96
C PHE A 78 4.77 15.62 -5.57
N SER A 79 5.74 14.84 -5.11
CA SER A 79 7.13 14.97 -5.50
C SER A 79 7.95 13.72 -5.17
N GLU A 80 8.78 13.29 -6.10
CA GLU A 80 9.75 12.19 -5.87
C GLU A 80 10.71 12.46 -4.71
N LYS A 81 10.94 13.74 -4.35
CA LYS A 81 11.80 14.12 -3.20
C LYS A 81 11.22 13.69 -1.86
N GLU A 82 9.91 13.46 -1.80
CA GLU A 82 9.22 13.00 -0.60
C GLU A 82 9.26 11.48 -0.45
N ILE A 83 9.81 10.76 -1.44
CA ILE A 83 10.00 9.31 -1.38
C ILE A 83 11.27 9.00 -0.57
N ILE A 84 11.10 8.28 0.52
CA ILE A 84 12.16 7.88 1.45
C ILE A 84 12.88 6.62 0.94
N LEU A 85 12.09 5.64 0.48
CA LEU A 85 12.60 4.40 -0.10
C LEU A 85 11.57 3.73 -1.01
N GLN A 86 12.09 2.92 -1.90
CA GLN A 86 11.31 1.95 -2.69
C GLN A 86 12.12 0.65 -2.74
N GLN A 87 11.45 -0.49 -2.54
CA GLN A 87 12.12 -1.76 -2.49
C GLN A 87 11.22 -2.91 -2.93
N GLN A 88 11.67 -3.69 -3.92
CA GLN A 88 11.11 -4.99 -4.24
C GLN A 88 11.69 -6.05 -3.30
N LEU A 89 10.84 -6.85 -2.67
CA LEU A 89 11.31 -8.02 -1.93
C LEU A 89 11.64 -9.13 -2.93
N PRO A 90 12.87 -9.71 -2.87
CA PRO A 90 13.23 -10.84 -3.72
C PRO A 90 12.32 -12.05 -3.50
N GLU A 91 12.15 -12.87 -4.54
CA GLU A 91 11.38 -14.12 -4.45
C GLU A 91 12.02 -15.17 -3.51
N THR A 92 13.31 -15.07 -3.28
CA THR A 92 14.02 -15.97 -2.37
C THR A 92 13.78 -15.56 -0.91
N PRO A 93 13.19 -16.40 -0.05
CA PRO A 93 12.83 -16.03 1.33
C PRO A 93 13.99 -15.47 2.17
N THR A 94 15.18 -16.05 2.05
CA THR A 94 16.37 -15.58 2.78
C THR A 94 16.75 -14.15 2.37
N LEU A 95 16.72 -13.85 1.07
CA LEU A 95 17.01 -12.52 0.55
C LEU A 95 15.89 -11.53 0.88
N ALA A 96 14.63 -11.96 0.83
CA ALA A 96 13.50 -11.15 1.25
C ALA A 96 13.64 -10.73 2.72
N ASN A 97 13.95 -11.65 3.62
CA ASN A 97 14.19 -11.35 5.03
C ASN A 97 15.38 -10.39 5.24
N GLN A 98 16.43 -10.50 4.44
CA GLN A 98 17.56 -9.58 4.49
C GLN A 98 17.13 -8.18 4.02
N THR A 99 16.36 -8.09 2.94
CA THR A 99 15.83 -6.84 2.41
C THR A 99 14.87 -6.17 3.41
N GLN A 100 13.99 -6.93 4.07
CA GLN A 100 13.13 -6.40 5.14
C GLN A 100 13.94 -5.76 6.27
N ARG A 101 15.05 -6.36 6.69
CA ARG A 101 15.94 -5.76 7.70
C ARG A 101 16.53 -4.43 7.23
N GLN A 102 16.93 -4.33 5.96
CA GLN A 102 17.41 -3.08 5.38
C GLN A 102 16.31 -2.00 5.37
N VAL A 103 15.05 -2.39 5.11
CA VAL A 103 13.90 -1.49 5.23
C VAL A 103 13.73 -1.02 6.67
N PHE A 104 13.82 -1.92 7.67
CA PHE A 104 13.73 -1.55 9.09
C PHE A 104 14.81 -0.53 9.48
N ASP A 105 16.05 -0.73 9.06
CA ASP A 105 17.16 0.18 9.35
C ASP A 105 16.90 1.57 8.74
N LYS A 106 16.42 1.63 7.51
CA LYS A 106 16.06 2.88 6.84
C LYS A 106 14.90 3.60 7.53
N LEU A 107 13.85 2.87 7.95
CA LEU A 107 12.72 3.43 8.70
C LEU A 107 13.16 3.97 10.06
N ALA A 108 14.03 3.26 10.78
CA ALA A 108 14.58 3.72 12.05
C ALA A 108 15.43 4.98 11.88
N ALA A 109 16.28 5.02 10.84
CA ALA A 109 17.10 6.19 10.53
C ALA A 109 16.21 7.40 10.18
N TYR A 110 15.20 7.22 9.35
CA TYR A 110 14.23 8.27 9.01
C TYR A 110 13.52 8.80 10.26
N ALA A 111 12.96 7.90 11.09
CA ALA A 111 12.23 8.28 12.29
C ALA A 111 13.09 9.03 13.31
N GLY A 112 14.41 8.76 13.33
CA GLY A 112 15.36 9.46 14.21
C GLY A 112 15.78 10.85 13.75
N GLN A 113 15.50 11.21 12.49
CA GLN A 113 15.95 12.50 11.90
C GLN A 113 14.85 13.26 11.17
N VAL A 114 13.59 12.81 11.24
CA VAL A 114 12.46 13.51 10.63
C VAL A 114 12.40 14.96 11.11
N LYS A 115 12.29 15.90 10.16
CA LYS A 115 12.16 17.33 10.45
C LYS A 115 10.72 17.74 10.28
N PRO A 116 10.11 18.39 11.30
CA PRO A 116 8.75 18.87 11.20
C PRO A 116 8.57 19.84 10.04
N THR A 117 7.53 19.64 9.23
CA THR A 117 7.10 20.56 8.19
C THR A 117 6.05 21.52 8.74
N LYS A 118 5.93 22.70 8.12
CA LYS A 118 4.96 23.72 8.55
C LYS A 118 3.55 23.41 8.07
N PHE A 119 3.43 22.82 6.89
CA PHE A 119 2.17 22.53 6.20
C PHE A 119 2.06 21.04 5.92
N THR A 120 0.85 20.59 5.57
CA THR A 120 0.50 19.17 5.40
C THR A 120 -0.33 19.02 4.13
N ASP A 121 0.25 18.42 3.09
CA ASP A 121 -0.39 18.14 1.81
C ASP A 121 -0.68 16.65 1.69
N ILE A 122 -1.81 16.21 2.24
CA ILE A 122 -2.24 14.80 2.22
C ILE A 122 -2.69 14.40 0.82
N HIS A 123 -3.41 15.28 0.13
CA HIS A 123 -3.90 15.03 -1.22
C HIS A 123 -2.73 14.75 -2.18
N GLY A 124 -1.71 15.60 -2.18
CA GLY A 124 -0.51 15.41 -3.00
C GLY A 124 0.25 14.12 -2.64
N ALA A 125 0.31 13.77 -1.34
CA ALA A 125 0.95 12.53 -0.91
C ALA A 125 0.20 11.29 -1.40
N LEU A 126 -1.14 11.29 -1.33
CA LEU A 126 -1.97 10.21 -1.87
C LEU A 126 -1.79 10.08 -3.39
N ALA A 127 -1.76 11.20 -4.11
CA ALA A 127 -1.54 11.21 -5.56
C ALA A 127 -0.15 10.66 -5.92
N GLN A 128 0.91 11.05 -5.19
CA GLN A 128 2.26 10.50 -5.40
C GLN A 128 2.31 8.99 -5.13
N ALA A 129 1.71 8.54 -4.03
CA ALA A 129 1.67 7.13 -3.69
C ALA A 129 0.88 6.31 -4.73
N ALA A 130 -0.26 6.84 -5.22
CA ALA A 130 -1.05 6.21 -6.26
C ALA A 130 -0.28 6.11 -7.57
N PHE A 131 0.39 7.19 -7.99
CA PHE A 131 1.24 7.19 -9.19
C PHE A 131 2.32 6.11 -9.14
N GLU A 132 2.98 5.92 -7.99
CA GLU A 132 3.98 4.87 -7.80
C GLU A 132 3.37 3.46 -7.84
N LEU A 133 2.22 3.27 -7.19
CA LEU A 133 1.53 1.98 -7.14
C LEU A 133 0.97 1.56 -8.50
N GLN A 134 0.44 2.48 -9.30
CA GLN A 134 -0.10 2.18 -10.63
C GLN A 134 0.96 1.65 -11.61
N GLN A 135 2.24 1.87 -11.32
CA GLN A 135 3.35 1.34 -12.10
C GLN A 135 3.76 -0.08 -11.65
N ARG A 136 3.11 -0.65 -10.63
CA ARG A 136 3.47 -1.96 -10.08
C ARG A 136 2.61 -3.07 -10.70
N PRO A 137 3.23 -4.23 -10.99
CA PRO A 137 2.52 -5.38 -11.57
C PRO A 137 1.75 -6.20 -10.52
N GLU A 138 1.95 -5.95 -9.23
CA GLU A 138 1.30 -6.67 -8.15
C GLU A 138 -0.22 -6.48 -8.22
N PRO A 139 -1.02 -7.54 -8.02
CA PRO A 139 -2.48 -7.45 -8.19
C PRO A 139 -3.22 -6.71 -7.07
N ALA A 140 -2.59 -6.49 -5.92
CA ALA A 140 -3.19 -5.83 -4.77
C ALA A 140 -2.35 -4.61 -4.34
N HIS A 141 -2.98 -3.43 -4.30
CA HIS A 141 -2.35 -2.16 -4.00
C HIS A 141 -2.91 -1.55 -2.72
N TYR A 142 -2.01 -1.11 -1.84
CA TYR A 142 -2.36 -0.50 -0.57
C TYR A 142 -1.57 0.78 -0.33
N ILE A 143 -2.26 1.83 0.15
CA ILE A 143 -1.62 3.00 0.77
C ILE A 143 -1.92 2.93 2.26
N VAL A 144 -0.89 2.92 3.09
CA VAL A 144 -1.02 3.00 4.56
C VAL A 144 -0.56 4.38 5.00
N ILE A 145 -1.46 5.16 5.59
CA ILE A 145 -1.19 6.53 5.98
C ILE A 145 -1.16 6.66 7.51
N PHE A 146 -0.06 7.20 8.01
CA PHE A 146 0.12 7.57 9.42
C PHE A 146 0.09 9.08 9.55
N SER A 147 -1.06 9.64 9.93
CA SER A 147 -1.32 11.07 10.05
C SER A 147 -2.43 11.34 11.06
N ASP A 148 -2.56 12.57 11.53
CA ASP A 148 -3.77 13.04 12.20
C ASP A 148 -4.90 13.39 11.20
N MET A 149 -4.61 13.26 9.90
CA MET A 149 -5.52 13.51 8.77
C MET A 149 -5.98 14.98 8.65
N ILE A 150 -5.26 15.92 9.28
CA ILE A 150 -5.53 17.35 9.15
C ILE A 150 -4.67 17.92 8.03
N GLU A 151 -5.33 18.29 6.92
CA GLU A 151 -4.67 18.94 5.81
C GLU A 151 -4.53 20.45 6.07
N ASP A 152 -3.34 20.98 5.83
CA ASP A 152 -3.05 22.43 5.86
C ASP A 152 -2.11 22.76 4.68
N LEU A 153 -2.70 23.24 3.59
CA LEU A 153 -1.97 23.46 2.34
C LEU A 153 -1.12 24.73 2.38
N ALA A 154 0.12 24.59 1.92
CA ALA A 154 0.99 25.75 1.74
C ALA A 154 0.43 26.68 0.63
N PRO A 155 0.50 28.02 0.77
CA PRO A 155 -0.05 28.97 -0.22
C PRO A 155 0.51 28.82 -1.64
N ARG A 156 1.64 28.15 -1.81
CA ARG A 156 2.29 27.90 -3.12
C ARG A 156 2.15 26.45 -3.61
N CYS A 157 1.45 25.61 -2.83
CA CYS A 157 1.17 24.23 -3.20
C CYS A 157 -0.28 24.16 -3.68
N ASP A 158 -0.48 24.26 -4.97
CA ASP A 158 -1.80 24.11 -5.58
C ASP A 158 -1.96 22.64 -6.02
N THR A 159 -2.66 21.87 -5.20
CA THR A 159 -2.97 20.47 -5.48
C THR A 159 -4.29 20.31 -6.23
N SER A 160 -5.02 21.41 -6.48
CA SER A 160 -6.34 21.38 -7.15
C SER A 160 -6.27 20.88 -8.60
N ALA A 161 -5.10 21.01 -9.23
CA ALA A 161 -4.85 20.52 -10.59
C ALA A 161 -4.37 19.04 -10.62
N ILE A 162 -4.13 18.42 -9.47
CA ILE A 162 -3.68 17.03 -9.37
C ILE A 162 -4.92 16.14 -9.31
N GLU A 163 -5.15 15.37 -10.37
CA GLU A 163 -6.19 14.35 -10.37
C GLU A 163 -5.79 13.20 -9.45
N LEU A 164 -6.65 12.89 -8.48
CA LEU A 164 -6.47 11.77 -7.57
C LEU A 164 -7.15 10.53 -8.15
N ASP A 165 -6.38 9.60 -8.68
CA ASP A 165 -6.85 8.31 -9.17
C ASP A 165 -6.39 7.20 -8.21
N LEU A 166 -7.35 6.65 -7.47
CA LEU A 166 -7.15 5.57 -6.50
C LEU A 166 -7.83 4.26 -6.94
N ALA A 167 -8.16 4.13 -8.24
CA ALA A 167 -8.81 2.94 -8.75
C ALA A 167 -7.99 1.67 -8.43
N GLY A 168 -8.63 0.69 -7.77
CA GLY A 168 -7.98 -0.56 -7.35
C GLY A 168 -7.05 -0.44 -6.13
N ILE A 169 -6.97 0.73 -5.48
CA ILE A 169 -6.11 0.96 -4.32
C ILE A 169 -6.96 0.99 -3.05
N THR A 170 -6.50 0.28 -2.02
CA THR A 170 -7.05 0.37 -0.66
C THR A 170 -6.21 1.34 0.17
N VAL A 171 -6.83 2.42 0.63
CA VAL A 171 -6.22 3.40 1.55
C VAL A 171 -6.57 3.02 2.99
N VAL A 172 -5.56 2.82 3.81
CA VAL A 172 -5.69 2.45 5.23
C VAL A 172 -5.15 3.58 6.09
N ALA A 173 -6.04 4.35 6.72
CA ALA A 173 -5.63 5.33 7.72
C ALA A 173 -5.39 4.63 9.06
N SER A 174 -4.17 4.80 9.59
CA SER A 174 -3.71 4.12 10.80
C SER A 174 -3.23 5.11 11.84
N ASN A 175 -3.54 4.82 13.11
CA ASN A 175 -3.09 5.61 14.24
C ASN A 175 -3.47 7.10 14.14
N VAL A 176 -4.67 7.37 13.63
CA VAL A 176 -5.19 8.73 13.53
C VAL A 176 -5.36 9.30 14.95
N ILE A 177 -4.61 10.35 15.26
CA ILE A 177 -4.64 11.01 16.54
C ILE A 177 -5.81 12.00 16.55
N LYS A 178 -6.66 11.94 17.58
CA LYS A 178 -7.71 12.96 17.74
C LYS A 178 -7.06 14.30 18.06
N SER A 179 -7.19 15.26 17.16
CA SER A 179 -6.61 16.59 17.30
C SER A 179 -7.26 17.42 18.40
N ASP A 180 -8.56 17.22 18.64
CA ASP A 180 -9.30 17.85 19.75
C ASP A 180 -10.23 16.84 20.44
N PRO A 181 -9.89 16.38 21.65
CA PRO A 181 -10.77 15.52 22.44
C PRO A 181 -12.10 16.18 22.82
N ALA A 182 -12.19 17.53 22.77
CA ALA A 182 -13.38 18.27 23.14
C ALA A 182 -14.44 18.28 22.05
N ASP A 183 -14.07 18.01 20.78
CA ASP A 183 -15.03 17.90 19.65
C ASP A 183 -14.90 16.55 18.91
N PRO A 184 -15.51 15.49 19.44
CA PRO A 184 -15.58 14.21 18.75
C PRO A 184 -16.34 14.29 17.42
N GLY A 185 -17.28 15.23 17.27
CA GLY A 185 -18.08 15.38 16.06
C GLY A 185 -17.24 15.83 14.87
N ALA A 186 -16.39 16.84 15.07
CA ALA A 186 -15.47 17.33 14.04
C ALA A 186 -14.49 16.22 13.57
N TYR A 187 -13.98 15.43 14.51
CA TYR A 187 -13.12 14.29 14.18
C TYR A 187 -13.81 13.26 13.27
N PHE A 188 -15.03 12.85 13.59
CA PHE A 188 -15.77 11.91 12.75
C PHE A 188 -16.19 12.51 11.40
N ALA A 189 -16.51 13.80 11.36
CA ALA A 189 -16.81 14.51 10.11
C ALA A 189 -15.59 14.50 9.18
N MET A 190 -14.41 14.83 9.70
CA MET A 190 -13.14 14.79 8.96
C MET A 190 -12.86 13.40 8.38
N LEU A 191 -13.03 12.33 9.17
CA LEU A 191 -12.82 10.96 8.68
C LEU A 191 -13.79 10.59 7.56
N LYS A 192 -15.06 11.03 7.65
CA LYS A 192 -16.04 10.83 6.57
C LYS A 192 -15.70 11.61 5.31
N ASP A 193 -15.14 12.80 5.45
CA ASP A 193 -14.70 13.59 4.31
C ASP A 193 -13.54 12.89 3.59
N TRP A 194 -12.57 12.32 4.30
CA TRP A 194 -11.50 11.53 3.71
C TRP A 194 -12.02 10.23 3.08
N GLU A 195 -12.95 9.53 3.72
CA GLU A 195 -13.62 8.36 3.11
C GLU A 195 -14.28 8.74 1.80
N ARG A 196 -15.00 9.88 1.74
CA ARG A 196 -15.62 10.39 0.53
C ARG A 196 -14.58 10.72 -0.55
N VAL A 197 -13.50 11.44 -0.22
CA VAL A 197 -12.42 11.78 -1.16
C VAL A 197 -11.81 10.51 -1.77
N VAL A 198 -11.49 9.51 -0.95
CA VAL A 198 -10.90 8.25 -1.42
C VAL A 198 -11.87 7.46 -2.30
N THR A 199 -13.15 7.39 -1.91
CA THR A 199 -14.15 6.61 -2.66
C THR A 199 -14.54 7.28 -3.97
N GLU A 200 -14.65 8.62 -4.00
CA GLU A 200 -14.88 9.39 -5.23
C GLU A 200 -13.71 9.25 -6.22
N ALA A 201 -12.49 9.09 -5.71
CA ALA A 201 -11.29 8.79 -6.50
C ALA A 201 -11.18 7.31 -6.93
N GLY A 202 -12.20 6.47 -6.68
CA GLY A 202 -12.24 5.05 -7.07
C GLY A 202 -11.54 4.09 -6.11
N GLY A 203 -11.03 4.56 -4.97
CA GLY A 203 -10.35 3.76 -3.95
C GLY A 203 -11.28 3.12 -2.92
N GLN A 204 -10.72 2.29 -2.07
CA GLN A 204 -11.37 1.76 -0.88
C GLN A 204 -10.79 2.40 0.36
N TRP A 205 -11.65 2.80 1.30
CA TRP A 205 -11.23 3.38 2.57
C TRP A 205 -11.30 2.36 3.71
N ARG A 206 -10.26 2.31 4.52
CA ARG A 206 -10.19 1.53 5.75
C ARG A 206 -9.61 2.38 6.88
N LEU A 207 -10.12 2.20 8.09
CA LEU A 207 -9.61 2.86 9.28
C LEU A 207 -9.19 1.81 10.31
N THR A 208 -8.02 1.97 10.91
CA THR A 208 -7.60 1.16 12.05
C THR A 208 -6.94 2.02 13.13
N SER A 209 -7.36 1.83 14.36
CA SER A 209 -6.73 2.44 15.53
C SER A 209 -5.67 1.54 16.18
N SER A 210 -5.60 0.27 15.76
CA SER A 210 -4.68 -0.73 16.30
C SER A 210 -3.60 -1.06 15.26
N PRO A 211 -2.32 -0.75 15.54
CA PRO A 211 -1.21 -1.12 14.67
C PRO A 211 -1.11 -2.62 14.40
N ASP A 212 -1.54 -3.45 15.35
CA ASP A 212 -1.49 -4.91 15.23
C ASP A 212 -2.48 -5.45 14.19
N GLN A 213 -3.52 -4.67 13.84
CA GLN A 213 -4.49 -5.03 12.80
C GLN A 213 -4.00 -4.69 11.38
N LEU A 214 -3.04 -3.77 11.25
CA LEU A 214 -2.51 -3.35 9.96
C LEU A 214 -2.04 -4.51 9.07
N PRO A 215 -1.21 -5.46 9.57
CA PRO A 215 -0.81 -6.60 8.76
C PRO A 215 -2.01 -7.40 8.26
N ALA A 216 -3.01 -7.66 9.13
CA ALA A 216 -4.19 -8.42 8.74
C ALA A 216 -5.00 -7.71 7.65
N ILE A 217 -5.16 -6.38 7.71
CA ILE A 217 -5.89 -5.60 6.70
C ILE A 217 -5.19 -5.68 5.33
N VAL A 218 -3.85 -5.57 5.32
CA VAL A 218 -3.06 -5.59 4.09
C VAL A 218 -2.85 -7.01 3.56
N THR A 219 -2.88 -8.05 4.43
CA THR A 219 -2.65 -9.44 4.03
C THR A 219 -3.92 -10.27 3.89
N ALA A 220 -5.11 -9.74 4.27
CA ALA A 220 -6.39 -10.39 4.02
C ALA A 220 -6.68 -10.42 2.51
N GLN A 221 -6.91 -11.62 1.99
CA GLN A 221 -7.40 -11.87 0.63
C GLN A 221 -8.91 -12.06 0.66
#